data_ecd33c7b3bf414a68afdf06c68be4673
#
_entry.id   ecd33c7b3bf414a68afdf06c68be4673
#
_cell.length_a   1.000
_cell.length_b   1.000
_cell.length_c   1.000
_cell.angle_alpha   90.00
_cell.angle_beta   90.00
_cell.angle_gamma   90.00
#
_symmetry.space_group_name_H-M   'P 1'
#
loop_
_entity.id
_entity.type
_entity.pdbx_description
1 polymer ?
#
loop_
_entity_poly.entity_id
_entity_poly.type
_entity_poly.pdbx_seq_one_letter_code
_entity_poly.pdbx_strand_id
1 'polypeptide(L)'
;LLAGLLLGPSMLGLLTETEFLSNVAELGVIVLMFCAGLETDIKELKKSGKAAFVIALCGVIMPIIGGFAVAYFFNKPGVIDSDASCSVVLQNAFIGVILTATSVSITVETLKEMGKLKTHSGNAILGAAIIDDILGIVALTIITSLADESVNVAVVLLKVVLFFVFAGVVGFVFYKFYKKWIESADRGRHRHAIIAFVFCLLMSYVAEAWFGVADITGAYIAGLIISNTERSEFIQSRFDTLSFLLLSPVFFASIGLKVELPNMTGTIIAFTVVLVIVAVLTKVIGCGLGAKICGYKPYQCRRIGVGMISRGEVALIVASKGAALGMMGSAFMGPVVIVVVITTIITPILLKIVFKKGPNNYIPDSESISTYHTKIGDLRKNLFG
;
A
#
# COMPACT_ATOMS: atom_id res chain seq x y z
N LEU A 1 -16.08 3.15 -4.07
CA LEU A 1 -16.19 2.71 -2.68
C LEU A 1 -17.55 3.06 -2.09
N LEU A 2 -17.97 4.37 -2.06
CA LEU A 2 -19.28 4.77 -1.53
C LEU A 2 -20.44 4.08 -2.23
N ALA A 3 -20.39 3.91 -3.56
CA ALA A 3 -21.42 3.17 -4.30
C ALA A 3 -21.48 1.70 -3.85
N GLY A 4 -20.34 1.03 -3.65
CA GLY A 4 -20.30 -0.35 -3.12
C GLY A 4 -20.87 -0.43 -1.70
N LEU A 5 -20.56 0.52 -0.82
CA LEU A 5 -21.11 0.58 0.53
C LEU A 5 -22.63 0.79 0.52
N LEU A 6 -23.13 1.71 -0.33
CA LEU A 6 -24.57 2.00 -0.43
C LEU A 6 -25.36 0.83 -1.00
N LEU A 7 -24.85 0.18 -2.05
CA LEU A 7 -25.54 -0.93 -2.72
C LEU A 7 -25.30 -2.28 -2.04
N GLY A 8 -24.28 -2.36 -1.18
CA GLY A 8 -23.85 -3.56 -0.50
C GLY A 8 -24.72 -3.98 0.68
N PRO A 9 -24.34 -5.10 1.35
CA PRO A 9 -25.11 -5.70 2.44
C PRO A 9 -25.33 -4.77 3.63
N SER A 10 -24.44 -3.81 3.83
CA SER A 10 -24.48 -2.87 4.96
C SER A 10 -25.59 -1.85 4.91
N MET A 11 -26.11 -1.50 3.73
CA MET A 11 -27.13 -0.45 3.57
C MET A 11 -28.36 -0.95 2.78
N LEU A 12 -28.29 -1.00 1.45
CA LEU A 12 -29.44 -1.37 0.62
C LEU A 12 -29.57 -2.88 0.37
N GLY A 13 -28.49 -3.65 0.54
CA GLY A 13 -28.48 -5.10 0.32
C GLY A 13 -28.82 -5.53 -1.11
N LEU A 14 -28.64 -4.63 -2.10
CA LEU A 14 -28.98 -4.91 -3.50
C LEU A 14 -27.92 -5.74 -4.22
N LEU A 15 -26.66 -5.60 -3.80
CA LEU A 15 -25.51 -6.28 -4.38
C LEU A 15 -24.72 -6.99 -3.29
N THR A 16 -24.28 -8.21 -3.61
CA THR A 16 -23.32 -8.97 -2.80
C THR A 16 -22.04 -9.17 -3.57
N GLU A 17 -20.94 -9.34 -2.87
CA GLU A 17 -19.68 -9.70 -3.53
C GLU A 17 -19.80 -11.09 -4.14
N THR A 18 -19.45 -11.20 -5.42
CA THR A 18 -19.33 -12.46 -6.13
C THR A 18 -17.86 -12.82 -6.28
N GLU A 19 -17.55 -14.11 -6.41
CA GLU A 19 -16.18 -14.58 -6.67
C GLU A 19 -15.58 -13.91 -7.93
N PHE A 20 -16.39 -13.73 -8.97
CA PHE A 20 -15.97 -13.00 -10.17
C PHE A 20 -15.55 -11.55 -9.85
N LEU A 21 -16.34 -10.85 -9.05
CA LEU A 21 -16.06 -9.46 -8.70
C LEU A 21 -14.79 -9.35 -7.83
N SER A 22 -14.60 -10.28 -6.90
CA SER A 22 -13.39 -10.36 -6.07
C SER A 22 -12.15 -10.58 -6.91
N ASN A 23 -12.16 -11.55 -7.84
CA ASN A 23 -11.03 -11.85 -8.71
C ASN A 23 -10.68 -10.67 -9.64
N VAL A 24 -11.70 -9.96 -10.16
CA VAL A 24 -11.47 -8.75 -10.97
C VAL A 24 -10.91 -7.61 -10.12
N ALA A 25 -11.35 -7.48 -8.87
CA ALA A 25 -10.83 -6.48 -7.94
C ALA A 25 -9.34 -6.75 -7.60
N GLU A 26 -8.96 -8.00 -7.33
CA GLU A 26 -7.56 -8.40 -7.10
C GLU A 26 -6.68 -8.09 -8.32
N LEU A 27 -7.14 -8.47 -9.52
CA LEU A 27 -6.44 -8.08 -10.74
C LEU A 27 -6.32 -6.56 -10.88
N GLY A 28 -7.32 -5.82 -10.42
CA GLY A 28 -7.33 -4.36 -10.41
C GLY A 28 -6.20 -3.77 -9.57
N VAL A 29 -6.00 -4.30 -8.37
CA VAL A 29 -4.91 -3.86 -7.47
C VAL A 29 -3.55 -4.20 -8.05
N ILE A 30 -3.38 -5.41 -8.60
CA ILE A 30 -2.14 -5.83 -9.27
C ILE A 30 -1.78 -4.85 -10.39
N VAL A 31 -2.73 -4.53 -11.29
CA VAL A 31 -2.49 -3.60 -12.39
C VAL A 31 -2.22 -2.19 -11.90
N LEU A 32 -2.94 -1.72 -10.87
CA LEU A 32 -2.71 -0.41 -10.25
C LEU A 32 -1.27 -0.29 -9.72
N MET A 33 -0.80 -1.30 -9.01
CA MET A 33 0.55 -1.30 -8.44
C MET A 33 1.63 -1.46 -9.51
N PHE A 34 1.35 -2.20 -10.58
CA PHE A 34 2.21 -2.25 -11.75
C PHE A 34 2.37 -0.87 -12.41
N CYS A 35 1.26 -0.13 -12.59
CA CYS A 35 1.30 1.26 -13.09
C CYS A 35 2.10 2.17 -12.16
N ALA A 36 1.92 2.06 -10.84
CA ALA A 36 2.70 2.81 -9.86
C ALA A 36 4.20 2.51 -9.96
N GLY A 37 4.56 1.24 -10.21
CA GLY A 37 5.93 0.84 -10.47
C GLY A 37 6.50 1.45 -11.75
N LEU A 38 5.71 1.49 -12.84
CA LEU A 38 6.09 2.13 -14.11
C LEU A 38 6.34 3.65 -13.95
N GLU A 39 5.60 4.30 -13.06
CA GLU A 39 5.74 5.74 -12.78
C GLU A 39 6.90 6.08 -11.83
N THR A 40 7.48 5.08 -11.17
CA THR A 40 8.50 5.28 -10.14
C THR A 40 9.90 5.44 -10.75
N ASP A 41 10.62 6.48 -10.31
CA ASP A 41 12.05 6.64 -10.64
C ASP A 41 12.91 5.83 -9.65
N ILE A 42 13.62 4.82 -10.16
CA ILE A 42 14.52 3.96 -9.36
C ILE A 42 15.63 4.76 -8.68
N LYS A 43 16.15 5.81 -9.32
CA LYS A 43 17.24 6.61 -8.75
C LYS A 43 16.76 7.37 -7.51
N GLU A 44 15.58 7.94 -7.58
CA GLU A 44 14.96 8.65 -6.45
C GLU A 44 14.52 7.65 -5.36
N LEU A 45 14.01 6.47 -5.73
CA LEU A 45 13.68 5.41 -4.76
C LEU A 45 14.93 4.95 -4.00
N LYS A 46 16.07 4.78 -4.67
CA LYS A 46 17.35 4.46 -4.01
C LYS A 46 17.81 5.56 -3.07
N LYS A 47 17.66 6.84 -3.43
CA LYS A 47 18.02 7.96 -2.56
C LYS A 47 17.13 8.03 -1.31
N SER A 48 15.84 7.74 -1.46
CA SER A 48 14.86 7.81 -0.36
C SER A 48 14.76 6.53 0.47
N GLY A 49 15.44 5.44 0.12
CA GLY A 49 15.28 4.12 0.74
C GLY A 49 15.52 4.11 2.26
N LYS A 50 16.55 4.80 2.76
CA LYS A 50 16.78 4.94 4.22
C LYS A 50 15.64 5.71 4.90
N ALA A 51 15.18 6.78 4.27
CA ALA A 51 14.07 7.57 4.81
C ALA A 51 12.77 6.76 4.77
N ALA A 52 12.49 6.05 3.68
CA ALA A 52 11.34 5.16 3.55
C ALA A 52 11.31 4.09 4.66
N PHE A 53 12.46 3.48 4.97
CA PHE A 53 12.58 2.51 6.06
C PHE A 53 12.27 3.12 7.43
N VAL A 54 12.84 4.30 7.75
CA VAL A 54 12.59 4.96 9.04
C VAL A 54 11.12 5.40 9.16
N ILE A 55 10.54 5.92 8.08
CA ILE A 55 9.13 6.31 8.03
C ILE A 55 8.22 5.10 8.27
N ALA A 56 8.47 3.98 7.58
CA ALA A 56 7.72 2.74 7.74
C ALA A 56 7.87 2.17 9.15
N LEU A 57 9.09 2.10 9.68
CA LEU A 57 9.35 1.59 11.02
C LEU A 57 8.60 2.38 12.10
N CYS A 58 8.64 3.72 12.04
CA CYS A 58 7.85 4.57 12.93
C CYS A 58 6.35 4.38 12.69
N GLY A 59 5.95 4.18 11.42
CA GLY A 59 4.57 3.91 10.99
C GLY A 59 4.02 2.56 11.42
N VAL A 60 4.88 1.59 11.79
CA VAL A 60 4.50 0.30 12.36
C VAL A 60 4.48 0.34 13.89
N ILE A 61 5.54 0.87 14.50
CA ILE A 61 5.69 0.89 15.97
C ILE A 61 4.59 1.72 16.63
N MET A 62 4.29 2.91 16.11
CA MET A 62 3.30 3.80 16.72
C MET A 62 1.88 3.23 16.72
N PRO A 63 1.35 2.64 15.63
CA PRO A 63 0.06 1.96 15.66
C PRO A 63 0.01 0.73 16.56
N ILE A 64 1.11 -0.05 16.66
CA ILE A 64 1.17 -1.19 17.61
C ILE A 64 0.97 -0.69 19.03
N ILE A 65 1.73 0.33 19.44
CA ILE A 65 1.63 0.92 20.78
C ILE A 65 0.24 1.52 21.01
N GLY A 66 -0.27 2.30 20.06
CA GLY A 66 -1.57 2.95 20.17
C GLY A 66 -2.74 1.97 20.21
N GLY A 67 -2.74 0.96 19.31
CA GLY A 67 -3.75 -0.07 19.28
C GLY A 67 -3.74 -0.96 20.54
N PHE A 68 -2.54 -1.33 20.99
CA PHE A 68 -2.38 -2.04 22.27
C PHE A 68 -2.96 -1.23 23.43
N ALA A 69 -2.64 0.07 23.52
CA ALA A 69 -3.12 0.92 24.59
C ALA A 69 -4.66 1.03 24.58
N VAL A 70 -5.28 1.26 23.42
CA VAL A 70 -6.74 1.30 23.31
C VAL A 70 -7.35 -0.04 23.73
N ALA A 71 -6.85 -1.15 23.20
CA ALA A 71 -7.32 -2.47 23.53
C ALA A 71 -7.17 -2.76 25.04
N TYR A 72 -6.05 -2.39 25.66
CA TYR A 72 -5.80 -2.57 27.09
C TYR A 72 -6.86 -1.91 27.98
N PHE A 73 -7.43 -0.78 27.58
CA PHE A 73 -8.49 -0.11 28.36
C PHE A 73 -9.86 -0.75 28.15
N PHE A 74 -10.16 -1.27 26.96
CA PHE A 74 -11.49 -1.76 26.60
C PHE A 74 -11.62 -3.29 26.68
N ASN A 75 -10.57 -4.07 26.40
CA ASN A 75 -10.57 -5.53 26.44
C ASN A 75 -10.39 -6.01 27.90
N LYS A 76 -11.43 -5.87 28.67
CA LYS A 76 -11.50 -6.26 30.10
C LYS A 76 -12.85 -6.88 30.39
N PRO A 77 -12.91 -7.85 31.32
CA PRO A 77 -14.16 -8.41 31.78
C PRO A 77 -15.14 -7.32 32.25
N GLY A 78 -16.37 -7.36 31.76
CA GLY A 78 -17.41 -6.38 32.07
C GLY A 78 -17.37 -5.09 31.24
N VAL A 79 -16.39 -4.91 30.35
CA VAL A 79 -16.33 -3.79 29.36
C VAL A 79 -16.59 -4.32 27.96
N ILE A 80 -15.66 -5.11 27.42
CA ILE A 80 -15.85 -5.93 26.22
C ILE A 80 -15.32 -7.32 26.59
N ASP A 81 -16.20 -8.29 26.66
CA ASP A 81 -15.82 -9.68 26.92
C ASP A 81 -15.35 -10.32 25.60
N SER A 82 -14.09 -10.76 25.57
CA SER A 82 -13.49 -11.40 24.41
C SER A 82 -13.64 -12.90 24.49
N ASP A 83 -14.13 -13.52 23.43
CA ASP A 83 -14.22 -14.97 23.21
C ASP A 83 -12.92 -15.57 22.65
N ALA A 84 -11.85 -14.80 22.57
CA ALA A 84 -10.57 -15.26 22.08
C ALA A 84 -9.87 -16.23 23.06
N SER A 85 -9.16 -17.23 22.53
CA SER A 85 -8.53 -18.30 23.30
C SER A 85 -7.16 -17.95 23.88
N CYS A 86 -6.49 -16.93 23.32
CA CYS A 86 -5.15 -16.53 23.76
C CYS A 86 -5.17 -15.52 24.92
N SER A 87 -4.00 -15.23 25.50
CA SER A 87 -3.87 -14.27 26.60
C SER A 87 -4.34 -12.86 26.20
N VAL A 88 -4.95 -12.10 27.12
CA VAL A 88 -5.43 -10.73 26.87
C VAL A 88 -4.31 -9.81 26.37
N VAL A 89 -3.08 -9.99 26.84
CA VAL A 89 -1.93 -9.19 26.38
C VAL A 89 -1.67 -9.44 24.90
N LEU A 90 -1.75 -10.69 24.45
CA LEU A 90 -1.54 -11.06 23.05
C LEU A 90 -2.68 -10.57 22.17
N GLN A 91 -3.94 -10.64 22.64
CA GLN A 91 -5.10 -10.04 21.96
C GLN A 91 -4.91 -8.54 21.74
N ASN A 92 -4.50 -7.82 22.79
CA ASN A 92 -4.27 -6.37 22.72
C ASN A 92 -3.13 -6.02 21.76
N ALA A 93 -2.03 -6.80 21.77
CA ALA A 93 -0.93 -6.64 20.83
C ALA A 93 -1.38 -6.91 19.38
N PHE A 94 -2.23 -7.91 19.18
CA PHE A 94 -2.78 -8.26 17.88
C PHE A 94 -3.65 -7.13 17.30
N ILE A 95 -4.50 -6.49 18.10
CA ILE A 95 -5.25 -5.29 17.67
C ILE A 95 -4.29 -4.18 17.24
N GLY A 96 -3.17 -4.00 17.94
CA GLY A 96 -2.11 -3.09 17.52
C GLY A 96 -1.51 -3.46 16.16
N VAL A 97 -1.25 -4.74 15.90
CA VAL A 97 -0.73 -5.22 14.61
C VAL A 97 -1.74 -4.99 13.47
N ILE A 98 -3.03 -5.23 13.69
CA ILE A 98 -4.07 -4.90 12.68
C ILE A 98 -3.99 -3.42 12.27
N LEU A 99 -3.74 -2.53 13.21
CA LEU A 99 -3.61 -1.09 12.93
C LEU A 99 -2.32 -0.72 12.18
N THR A 100 -1.37 -1.62 12.01
CA THR A 100 -0.17 -1.33 11.19
C THR A 100 -0.47 -1.40 9.70
N ALA A 101 -1.36 -2.26 9.27
CA ALA A 101 -1.66 -2.48 7.86
C ALA A 101 -2.06 -1.17 7.16
N THR A 102 -1.41 -0.87 6.03
CA THR A 102 -1.68 0.32 5.22
C THR A 102 -2.18 -0.10 3.83
N SER A 103 -3.20 0.57 3.32
CA SER A 103 -3.63 0.37 1.94
C SER A 103 -2.82 1.27 1.01
N VAL A 104 -1.82 0.68 0.36
CA VAL A 104 -0.98 1.37 -0.62
C VAL A 104 -1.82 1.81 -1.82
N SER A 105 -2.71 0.94 -2.30
CA SER A 105 -3.55 1.13 -3.49
C SER A 105 -4.39 2.40 -3.42
N ILE A 106 -5.06 2.65 -2.29
CA ILE A 106 -5.94 3.82 -2.09
C ILE A 106 -5.13 5.12 -2.16
N THR A 107 -3.99 5.14 -1.49
CA THR A 107 -3.11 6.31 -1.45
C THR A 107 -2.47 6.57 -2.82
N VAL A 108 -1.98 5.53 -3.48
CA VAL A 108 -1.37 5.62 -4.81
C VAL A 108 -2.37 6.14 -5.83
N GLU A 109 -3.59 5.58 -5.89
CA GLU A 109 -4.62 6.04 -6.81
C GLU A 109 -4.98 7.50 -6.56
N THR A 110 -5.15 7.89 -5.28
CA THR A 110 -5.43 9.28 -4.93
C THR A 110 -4.30 10.23 -5.36
N LEU A 111 -3.04 9.84 -5.15
CA LEU A 111 -1.89 10.64 -5.56
C LEU A 111 -1.77 10.72 -7.08
N LYS A 112 -2.10 9.65 -7.78
CA LYS A 112 -2.13 9.56 -9.23
C LYS A 112 -3.19 10.47 -9.83
N GLU A 113 -4.45 10.39 -9.34
CA GLU A 113 -5.53 11.31 -9.75
C GLU A 113 -5.17 12.78 -9.53
N MET A 114 -4.47 13.10 -8.44
CA MET A 114 -4.01 14.45 -8.17
C MET A 114 -2.77 14.87 -8.98
N GLY A 115 -2.13 13.98 -9.72
CA GLY A 115 -0.84 14.23 -10.38
C GLY A 115 0.30 14.50 -9.40
N LYS A 116 0.26 13.90 -8.19
CA LYS A 116 1.23 14.14 -7.10
C LYS A 116 2.13 12.94 -6.80
N LEU A 117 1.99 11.84 -7.51
CA LEU A 117 2.78 10.63 -7.31
C LEU A 117 4.28 10.90 -7.54
N LYS A 118 4.64 11.61 -8.62
CA LYS A 118 6.02 12.02 -8.97
C LYS A 118 6.57 13.19 -8.15
N THR A 119 6.01 13.47 -6.96
CA THR A 119 6.57 14.45 -6.02
C THR A 119 7.49 13.76 -5.00
N HIS A 120 8.42 14.51 -4.38
CA HIS A 120 9.26 13.96 -3.30
C HIS A 120 8.44 13.34 -2.16
N SER A 121 7.29 13.93 -1.81
CA SER A 121 6.39 13.36 -0.80
C SER A 121 5.68 12.10 -1.33
N GLY A 122 5.22 12.08 -2.58
CA GLY A 122 4.58 10.94 -3.20
C GLY A 122 5.51 9.73 -3.28
N ASN A 123 6.76 9.96 -3.74
CA ASN A 123 7.78 8.92 -3.82
C ASN A 123 8.17 8.37 -2.43
N ALA A 124 8.27 9.24 -1.42
CA ALA A 124 8.54 8.84 -0.04
C ALA A 124 7.38 8.00 0.56
N ILE A 125 6.13 8.37 0.28
CA ILE A 125 4.94 7.61 0.69
C ILE A 125 4.97 6.23 0.05
N LEU A 126 5.19 6.15 -1.26
CA LEU A 126 5.21 4.90 -2.01
C LEU A 126 6.31 3.96 -1.49
N GLY A 127 7.54 4.47 -1.34
CA GLY A 127 8.65 3.69 -0.79
C GLY A 127 8.42 3.21 0.64
N ALA A 128 7.85 4.09 1.50
CA ALA A 128 7.52 3.74 2.87
C ALA A 128 6.40 2.69 2.94
N ALA A 129 5.38 2.78 2.09
CA ALA A 129 4.27 1.84 2.08
C ALA A 129 4.70 0.41 1.69
N ILE A 130 5.60 0.26 0.71
CA ILE A 130 6.16 -1.05 0.34
C ILE A 130 6.95 -1.68 1.51
N ILE A 131 7.72 -0.88 2.23
CA ILE A 131 8.46 -1.36 3.40
C ILE A 131 7.50 -1.64 4.56
N ASP A 132 6.44 -0.84 4.72
CA ASP A 132 5.39 -1.03 5.72
C ASP A 132 4.68 -2.38 5.56
N ASP A 133 4.38 -2.80 4.33
CA ASP A 133 3.81 -4.12 4.03
C ASP A 133 4.73 -5.26 4.50
N ILE A 134 6.04 -5.14 4.25
CA ILE A 134 7.02 -6.14 4.71
C ILE A 134 7.09 -6.15 6.24
N LEU A 135 7.19 -4.99 6.87
CA LEU A 135 7.22 -4.88 8.33
C LEU A 135 5.91 -5.36 8.98
N GLY A 136 4.78 -5.15 8.31
CA GLY A 136 3.47 -5.66 8.72
C GLY A 136 3.42 -7.19 8.74
N ILE A 137 3.94 -7.85 7.68
CA ILE A 137 4.07 -9.32 7.63
C ILE A 137 4.99 -9.82 8.76
N VAL A 138 6.10 -9.15 8.99
CA VAL A 138 7.04 -9.50 10.08
C VAL A 138 6.36 -9.37 11.45
N ALA A 139 5.67 -8.24 11.70
CA ALA A 139 4.96 -8.01 12.95
C ALA A 139 3.86 -9.05 13.18
N LEU A 140 3.07 -9.35 12.14
CA LEU A 140 2.04 -10.40 12.18
C LEU A 140 2.66 -11.76 12.51
N THR A 141 3.76 -12.10 11.83
CA THR A 141 4.43 -13.39 12.04
C THR A 141 4.99 -13.52 13.45
N ILE A 142 5.57 -12.46 14.01
CA ILE A 142 6.05 -12.46 15.40
C ILE A 142 4.88 -12.70 16.36
N ILE A 143 3.78 -11.98 16.21
CA ILE A 143 2.63 -12.11 17.10
C ILE A 143 1.96 -13.50 16.96
N THR A 144 1.82 -14.02 15.75
CA THR A 144 1.25 -15.36 15.52
C THR A 144 2.15 -16.47 16.05
N SER A 145 3.47 -16.32 15.97
CA SER A 145 4.42 -17.30 16.52
C SER A 145 4.41 -17.34 18.05
N LEU A 146 3.98 -16.27 18.72
CA LEU A 146 3.78 -16.27 20.18
C LEU A 146 2.48 -16.98 20.58
N ALA A 147 1.53 -17.11 19.65
CA ALA A 147 0.29 -17.86 19.85
C ALA A 147 0.38 -19.32 19.40
N ASP A 148 1.19 -19.60 18.39
CA ASP A 148 1.35 -20.92 17.78
C ASP A 148 2.85 -21.17 17.49
N GLU A 149 3.43 -22.12 18.23
CA GLU A 149 4.85 -22.50 18.10
C GLU A 149 5.21 -23.11 16.74
N SER A 150 4.23 -23.51 15.94
CA SER A 150 4.45 -24.01 14.57
C SER A 150 4.95 -22.94 13.58
N VAL A 151 4.74 -21.65 13.89
CA VAL A 151 5.13 -20.53 13.04
C VAL A 151 6.57 -20.11 13.28
N ASN A 152 7.45 -20.30 12.31
CA ASN A 152 8.87 -19.95 12.42
C ASN A 152 9.18 -18.59 11.76
N VAL A 153 9.42 -17.58 12.59
CA VAL A 153 9.74 -16.20 12.15
C VAL A 153 10.99 -16.16 11.23
N ALA A 154 12.02 -16.97 11.52
CA ALA A 154 13.23 -17.00 10.72
C ALA A 154 12.97 -17.48 9.28
N VAL A 155 12.07 -18.45 9.10
CA VAL A 155 11.67 -18.94 7.78
C VAL A 155 10.95 -17.86 6.98
N VAL A 156 10.06 -17.08 7.62
CA VAL A 156 9.34 -16.00 6.94
C VAL A 156 10.29 -14.89 6.53
N LEU A 157 11.20 -14.46 7.42
CA LEU A 157 12.24 -13.47 7.09
C LEU A 157 13.13 -13.93 5.96
N LEU A 158 13.53 -15.21 5.99
CA LEU A 158 14.34 -15.80 4.92
C LEU A 158 13.58 -15.76 3.57
N LYS A 159 12.30 -16.12 3.56
CA LYS A 159 11.47 -16.05 2.34
C LYS A 159 11.37 -14.64 1.78
N VAL A 160 11.19 -13.63 2.63
CA VAL A 160 11.16 -12.21 2.20
C VAL A 160 12.50 -11.81 1.57
N VAL A 161 13.62 -12.14 2.21
CA VAL A 161 14.96 -11.86 1.65
C VAL A 161 15.17 -12.57 0.32
N LEU A 162 14.82 -13.86 0.25
CA LEU A 162 14.92 -14.66 -0.97
C LEU A 162 14.05 -14.10 -2.10
N PHE A 163 12.86 -13.56 -1.78
CA PHE A 163 12.02 -12.90 -2.77
C PHE A 163 12.73 -11.69 -3.40
N PHE A 164 13.35 -10.81 -2.61
CA PHE A 164 14.06 -9.64 -3.15
C PHE A 164 15.31 -10.03 -3.96
N VAL A 165 16.02 -11.07 -3.55
CA VAL A 165 17.13 -11.64 -4.35
C VAL A 165 16.61 -12.20 -5.66
N PHE A 166 15.56 -13.01 -5.62
CA PHE A 166 14.89 -13.55 -6.80
C PHE A 166 14.42 -12.45 -7.74
N ALA A 167 13.69 -11.46 -7.22
CA ALA A 167 13.18 -10.32 -7.98
C ALA A 167 14.31 -9.50 -8.63
N GLY A 168 15.44 -9.34 -7.92
CA GLY A 168 16.65 -8.70 -8.47
C GLY A 168 17.26 -9.47 -9.62
N VAL A 169 17.46 -10.77 -9.46
CA VAL A 169 18.06 -11.65 -10.49
C VAL A 169 17.14 -11.77 -11.70
N VAL A 170 15.89 -12.17 -11.49
CA VAL A 170 14.90 -12.35 -12.57
C VAL A 170 14.63 -11.02 -13.27
N GLY A 171 14.51 -9.94 -12.50
CA GLY A 171 14.33 -8.60 -13.04
C GLY A 171 15.49 -8.14 -13.91
N PHE A 172 16.74 -8.37 -13.48
CA PHE A 172 17.92 -8.06 -14.27
C PHE A 172 17.97 -8.86 -15.57
N VAL A 173 17.71 -10.17 -15.50
CA VAL A 173 17.64 -11.06 -16.68
C VAL A 173 16.54 -10.60 -17.63
N PHE A 174 15.34 -10.39 -17.10
CA PHE A 174 14.21 -9.92 -17.90
C PHE A 174 14.51 -8.58 -18.57
N TYR A 175 15.02 -7.59 -17.82
CA TYR A 175 15.40 -6.28 -18.37
C TYR A 175 16.38 -6.40 -19.53
N LYS A 176 17.44 -7.21 -19.39
CA LYS A 176 18.45 -7.42 -20.42
C LYS A 176 17.88 -8.03 -21.70
N PHE A 177 17.04 -9.08 -21.55
CA PHE A 177 16.37 -9.75 -22.69
C PHE A 177 15.33 -8.83 -23.32
N TYR A 178 14.51 -8.18 -22.51
CA TYR A 178 13.42 -7.32 -22.95
C TYR A 178 13.97 -6.09 -23.70
N LYS A 179 15.04 -5.46 -23.19
CA LYS A 179 15.70 -4.35 -23.87
C LYS A 179 16.22 -4.76 -25.25
N LYS A 180 16.95 -5.88 -25.34
CA LYS A 180 17.48 -6.41 -26.62
C LYS A 180 16.36 -6.72 -27.60
N TRP A 181 15.24 -7.21 -27.12
CA TRP A 181 14.09 -7.55 -27.96
C TRP A 181 13.35 -6.29 -28.46
N ILE A 182 13.21 -5.26 -27.65
CA ILE A 182 12.63 -3.96 -28.05
C ILE A 182 13.47 -3.33 -29.17
N GLU A 183 14.78 -3.33 -29.06
CA GLU A 183 15.70 -2.77 -30.05
C GLU A 183 15.65 -3.50 -31.40
N SER A 184 15.33 -4.80 -31.41
CA SER A 184 15.31 -5.64 -32.62
C SER A 184 13.96 -5.67 -33.36
N ALA A 185 12.87 -5.21 -32.76
CA ALA A 185 11.52 -5.38 -33.30
C ALA A 185 10.79 -4.06 -33.53
N ASP A 186 10.88 -3.53 -34.74
CA ASP A 186 10.15 -2.32 -35.16
C ASP A 186 8.63 -2.54 -35.36
N ARG A 187 8.20 -3.80 -35.47
CA ARG A 187 6.81 -4.23 -35.69
C ARG A 187 6.27 -4.98 -34.48
N GLY A 188 5.33 -4.38 -33.76
CA GLY A 188 4.56 -5.12 -32.75
C GLY A 188 4.43 -4.45 -31.39
N ARG A 189 4.11 -3.15 -31.36
CA ARG A 189 3.92 -2.37 -30.11
C ARG A 189 3.02 -3.06 -29.08
N HIS A 190 1.94 -3.71 -29.52
CA HIS A 190 1.02 -4.43 -28.63
C HIS A 190 1.65 -5.64 -27.93
N ARG A 191 2.58 -6.34 -28.57
CA ARG A 191 3.26 -7.51 -27.98
C ARG A 191 4.10 -7.11 -26.76
N HIS A 192 4.67 -5.90 -26.76
CA HIS A 192 5.46 -5.39 -25.63
C HIS A 192 4.59 -5.21 -24.36
N ALA A 193 3.37 -4.67 -24.52
CA ALA A 193 2.43 -4.53 -23.42
C ALA A 193 1.98 -5.90 -22.87
N ILE A 194 1.71 -6.88 -23.78
CA ILE A 194 1.32 -8.24 -23.37
C ILE A 194 2.44 -8.92 -22.58
N ILE A 195 3.70 -8.85 -23.03
CA ILE A 195 4.82 -9.48 -22.32
C ILE A 195 5.07 -8.78 -20.98
N ALA A 196 4.95 -7.46 -20.92
CA ALA A 196 5.03 -6.70 -19.67
C ALA A 196 3.95 -7.14 -18.67
N PHE A 197 2.73 -7.38 -19.15
CA PHE A 197 1.63 -7.85 -18.33
C PHE A 197 1.84 -9.28 -17.82
N VAL A 198 2.27 -10.19 -18.70
CA VAL A 198 2.61 -11.56 -18.31
C VAL A 198 3.71 -11.56 -17.26
N PHE A 199 4.74 -10.71 -17.43
CA PHE A 199 5.80 -10.56 -16.44
C PHE A 199 5.28 -10.03 -15.10
N CYS A 200 4.39 -9.04 -15.13
CA CYS A 200 3.71 -8.52 -13.95
C CYS A 200 2.97 -9.64 -13.19
N LEU A 201 2.10 -10.38 -13.88
CA LEU A 201 1.30 -11.45 -13.26
C LEU A 201 2.17 -12.59 -12.72
N LEU A 202 3.24 -12.97 -13.43
CA LEU A 202 4.18 -13.98 -12.96
C LEU A 202 4.92 -13.52 -11.69
N MET A 203 5.38 -12.26 -11.65
CA MET A 203 6.05 -11.70 -10.47
C MET A 203 5.09 -11.62 -9.28
N SER A 204 3.83 -11.24 -9.49
CA SER A 204 2.80 -11.21 -8.45
C SER A 204 2.52 -12.61 -7.91
N TYR A 205 2.27 -13.57 -8.80
CA TYR A 205 2.01 -14.95 -8.42
C TYR A 205 3.17 -15.57 -7.62
N VAL A 206 4.40 -15.40 -8.10
CA VAL A 206 5.59 -15.96 -7.42
C VAL A 206 5.81 -15.29 -6.06
N ALA A 207 5.59 -13.95 -5.96
CA ALA A 207 5.70 -13.23 -4.70
C ALA A 207 4.79 -13.86 -3.64
N GLU A 208 3.54 -14.10 -3.96
CA GLU A 208 2.55 -14.63 -3.04
C GLU A 208 2.70 -16.14 -2.83
N ALA A 209 2.64 -16.94 -3.90
CA ALA A 209 2.57 -18.40 -3.81
C ALA A 209 3.86 -19.04 -3.29
N TRP A 210 5.04 -18.51 -3.63
CA TRP A 210 6.33 -19.11 -3.25
C TRP A 210 6.96 -18.47 -2.03
N PHE A 211 6.85 -17.15 -1.92
CA PHE A 211 7.54 -16.40 -0.86
C PHE A 211 6.61 -15.88 0.24
N GLY A 212 5.28 -15.88 0.03
CA GLY A 212 4.32 -15.33 1.00
C GLY A 212 4.44 -13.81 1.17
N VAL A 213 4.97 -13.13 0.15
CA VAL A 213 5.01 -11.67 0.04
C VAL A 213 3.79 -11.24 -0.77
N ALA A 214 3.18 -10.11 -0.42
CA ALA A 214 1.99 -9.62 -1.12
C ALA A 214 2.21 -9.54 -2.64
N ASP A 215 1.25 -10.03 -3.42
CA ASP A 215 1.22 -10.03 -4.88
C ASP A 215 1.43 -8.64 -5.48
N ILE A 216 0.85 -7.62 -4.85
CA ILE A 216 1.00 -6.20 -5.19
C ILE A 216 2.47 -5.75 -5.18
N THR A 217 3.31 -6.30 -4.29
CA THR A 217 4.74 -6.02 -4.23
C THR A 217 5.45 -6.58 -5.47
N GLY A 218 5.08 -7.79 -5.89
CA GLY A 218 5.57 -8.41 -7.14
C GLY A 218 5.22 -7.58 -8.37
N ALA A 219 3.94 -7.12 -8.46
CA ALA A 219 3.46 -6.23 -9.51
C ALA A 219 4.25 -4.92 -9.57
N TYR A 220 4.40 -4.27 -8.43
CA TYR A 220 5.16 -3.02 -8.32
C TYR A 220 6.61 -3.17 -8.80
N ILE A 221 7.31 -4.22 -8.35
CA ILE A 221 8.69 -4.48 -8.77
C ILE A 221 8.77 -4.76 -10.27
N ALA A 222 7.81 -5.50 -10.82
CA ALA A 222 7.74 -5.72 -12.26
C ALA A 222 7.60 -4.39 -13.04
N GLY A 223 6.71 -3.51 -12.60
CA GLY A 223 6.56 -2.16 -13.14
C GLY A 223 7.85 -1.34 -13.03
N LEU A 224 8.51 -1.38 -11.87
CA LEU A 224 9.76 -0.69 -11.60
C LEU A 224 10.91 -1.17 -12.51
N ILE A 225 10.98 -2.47 -12.83
CA ILE A 225 11.97 -3.02 -13.76
C ILE A 225 11.74 -2.48 -15.18
N ILE A 226 10.48 -2.42 -15.60
CA ILE A 226 10.08 -1.97 -16.94
C ILE A 226 10.17 -0.44 -17.07
N SER A 227 10.02 0.32 -15.99
CA SER A 227 10.08 1.80 -16.01
C SER A 227 11.38 2.35 -16.61
N ASN A 228 12.48 1.59 -16.56
CA ASN A 228 13.76 1.95 -17.14
C ASN A 228 13.91 1.57 -18.62
N THR A 229 12.87 1.12 -19.29
CA THR A 229 12.89 0.78 -20.71
C THR A 229 12.34 1.94 -21.55
N GLU A 230 12.80 2.08 -22.80
CA GLU A 230 12.40 3.15 -23.70
C GLU A 230 10.89 3.16 -24.02
N ARG A 231 10.18 2.06 -23.77
CA ARG A 231 8.75 1.92 -24.06
C ARG A 231 7.86 1.95 -22.83
N SER A 232 8.41 2.31 -21.67
CA SER A 232 7.66 2.38 -20.41
C SER A 232 6.42 3.27 -20.50
N GLU A 233 6.52 4.47 -21.11
CA GLU A 233 5.39 5.39 -21.29
C GLU A 233 4.28 4.80 -22.17
N PHE A 234 4.65 4.10 -23.27
CA PHE A 234 3.66 3.42 -24.11
C PHE A 234 2.93 2.31 -23.33
N ILE A 235 3.65 1.50 -22.56
CA ILE A 235 3.07 0.44 -21.74
C ILE A 235 2.16 1.07 -20.69
N GLN A 236 2.66 2.06 -19.97
CA GLN A 236 1.92 2.79 -18.94
C GLN A 236 0.58 3.30 -19.48
N SER A 237 0.56 4.00 -20.61
CA SER A 237 -0.66 4.58 -21.20
C SER A 237 -1.74 3.53 -21.49
N ARG A 238 -1.36 2.28 -21.82
CA ARG A 238 -2.30 1.18 -22.07
C ARG A 238 -2.91 0.65 -20.78
N PHE A 239 -2.07 0.48 -19.76
CA PHE A 239 -2.54 -0.01 -18.45
C PHE A 239 -3.29 1.06 -17.67
N ASP A 240 -2.92 2.33 -17.79
CA ASP A 240 -3.65 3.45 -17.19
C ASP A 240 -5.11 3.50 -17.67
N THR A 241 -5.32 3.32 -18.98
CA THR A 241 -6.68 3.29 -19.54
C THR A 241 -7.50 2.13 -18.98
N LEU A 242 -6.93 0.92 -18.93
CA LEU A 242 -7.58 -0.27 -18.37
C LEU A 242 -7.86 -0.12 -16.87
N SER A 243 -6.88 0.37 -16.13
CA SER A 243 -7.00 0.61 -14.69
C SER A 243 -8.11 1.61 -14.41
N PHE A 244 -8.07 2.79 -15.03
CA PHE A 244 -9.00 3.87 -14.77
C PHE A 244 -10.45 3.56 -15.16
N LEU A 245 -10.68 2.95 -16.33
CA LEU A 245 -12.04 2.71 -16.84
C LEU A 245 -12.73 1.51 -16.19
N LEU A 246 -11.98 0.48 -15.80
CA LEU A 246 -12.58 -0.77 -15.36
C LEU A 246 -12.07 -1.23 -13.99
N LEU A 247 -10.77 -1.42 -13.85
CA LEU A 247 -10.21 -2.18 -12.73
C LEU A 247 -10.27 -1.41 -11.41
N SER A 248 -9.84 -0.15 -11.37
CA SER A 248 -9.88 0.67 -10.15
C SER A 248 -11.32 0.90 -9.65
N PRO A 249 -12.31 1.24 -10.50
CA PRO A 249 -13.70 1.34 -10.05
C PRO A 249 -14.25 0.05 -9.44
N VAL A 250 -13.97 -1.11 -10.07
CA VAL A 250 -14.40 -2.42 -9.54
C VAL A 250 -13.73 -2.72 -8.21
N PHE A 251 -12.42 -2.48 -8.08
CA PHE A 251 -11.67 -2.64 -6.82
C PHE A 251 -12.30 -1.82 -5.69
N PHE A 252 -12.52 -0.52 -5.91
CA PHE A 252 -13.13 0.31 -4.86
C PHE A 252 -14.58 -0.10 -4.54
N ALA A 253 -15.34 -0.54 -5.53
CA ALA A 253 -16.69 -1.04 -5.31
C ALA A 253 -16.67 -2.33 -4.48
N SER A 254 -15.78 -3.27 -4.79
CA SER A 254 -15.60 -4.53 -4.05
C SER A 254 -15.26 -4.29 -2.57
N ILE A 255 -14.35 -3.35 -2.27
CA ILE A 255 -14.07 -2.98 -0.86
C ILE A 255 -15.36 -2.54 -0.15
N GLY A 256 -16.20 -1.74 -0.81
CA GLY A 256 -17.47 -1.30 -0.24
C GLY A 256 -18.49 -2.42 -0.03
N LEU A 257 -18.52 -3.40 -0.95
CA LEU A 257 -19.40 -4.57 -0.86
C LEU A 257 -19.01 -5.56 0.23
N LYS A 258 -17.73 -5.66 0.56
CA LYS A 258 -17.21 -6.52 1.65
C LYS A 258 -17.56 -6.03 3.06
N VAL A 259 -18.05 -4.80 3.18
CA VAL A 259 -18.38 -4.23 4.47
C VAL A 259 -19.68 -4.81 5.01
N GLU A 260 -19.60 -5.52 6.12
CA GLU A 260 -20.74 -5.96 6.94
C GLU A 260 -20.66 -5.27 8.29
N LEU A 261 -21.72 -4.56 8.68
CA LEU A 261 -21.79 -3.86 9.96
C LEU A 261 -22.50 -4.77 10.98
N PRO A 262 -21.77 -5.31 11.97
CA PRO A 262 -22.36 -6.13 13.02
C PRO A 262 -23.18 -5.26 14.01
N ASN A 263 -24.06 -5.91 14.79
CA ASN A 263 -24.75 -5.25 15.88
C ASN A 263 -23.75 -4.76 16.94
N MET A 264 -23.72 -3.43 17.19
CA MET A 264 -22.75 -2.80 18.07
C MET A 264 -23.41 -2.27 19.34
N THR A 265 -22.91 -2.69 20.50
CA THR A 265 -23.29 -2.10 21.78
C THR A 265 -22.66 -0.71 21.96
N GLY A 266 -23.19 0.09 22.89
CA GLY A 266 -22.63 1.43 23.17
C GLY A 266 -21.14 1.42 23.52
N THR A 267 -20.66 0.40 24.24
CA THR A 267 -19.25 0.24 24.61
C THR A 267 -18.39 -0.08 23.37
N ILE A 268 -18.89 -0.94 22.48
CA ILE A 268 -18.20 -1.28 21.22
C ILE A 268 -18.12 -0.04 20.31
N ILE A 269 -19.17 0.80 20.27
CA ILE A 269 -19.16 2.06 19.53
C ILE A 269 -18.11 3.01 20.11
N ALA A 270 -18.04 3.17 21.44
CA ALA A 270 -17.04 4.00 22.10
C ALA A 270 -15.61 3.51 21.77
N PHE A 271 -15.37 2.19 21.89
CA PHE A 271 -14.11 1.58 21.48
C PHE A 271 -13.77 1.88 20.02
N THR A 272 -14.73 1.73 19.11
CA THR A 272 -14.55 1.97 17.68
C THR A 272 -14.14 3.42 17.38
N VAL A 273 -14.82 4.39 18.00
CA VAL A 273 -14.51 5.82 17.83
C VAL A 273 -13.08 6.12 18.29
N VAL A 274 -12.71 5.63 19.48
CA VAL A 274 -11.35 5.81 20.00
C VAL A 274 -10.33 5.11 19.11
N LEU A 275 -10.63 3.89 18.64
CA LEU A 275 -9.75 3.12 17.77
C LEU A 275 -9.51 3.83 16.42
N VAL A 276 -10.55 4.42 15.81
CA VAL A 276 -10.44 5.22 14.58
C VAL A 276 -9.52 6.43 14.80
N ILE A 277 -9.75 7.17 15.88
CA ILE A 277 -8.94 8.36 16.20
C ILE A 277 -7.46 7.96 16.38
N VAL A 278 -7.21 6.92 17.17
CA VAL A 278 -5.85 6.42 17.43
C VAL A 278 -5.23 5.85 16.15
N ALA A 279 -5.99 5.14 15.34
CA ALA A 279 -5.55 4.62 14.04
C ALA A 279 -5.05 5.73 13.10
N VAL A 280 -5.76 6.85 13.04
CA VAL A 280 -5.37 8.02 12.23
C VAL A 280 -4.16 8.73 12.84
N LEU A 281 -4.23 9.06 14.13
CA LEU A 281 -3.19 9.84 14.81
C LEU A 281 -1.84 9.12 14.85
N THR A 282 -1.82 7.81 15.13
CA THR A 282 -0.59 7.03 15.23
C THR A 282 0.15 6.94 13.88
N LYS A 283 -0.57 6.81 12.77
CA LYS A 283 0.05 6.85 11.43
C LYS A 283 0.54 8.25 11.07
N VAL A 284 -0.26 9.28 11.29
CA VAL A 284 0.14 10.68 11.01
C VAL A 284 1.36 11.07 11.82
N ILE A 285 1.35 10.79 13.11
CA ILE A 285 2.45 11.13 14.02
C ILE A 285 3.66 10.23 13.73
N GLY A 286 3.48 8.92 13.66
CA GLY A 286 4.57 7.96 13.46
C GLY A 286 5.32 8.21 12.14
N CYS A 287 4.62 8.17 11.02
CA CYS A 287 5.23 8.42 9.71
C CYS A 287 5.71 9.88 9.56
N GLY A 288 4.99 10.83 10.13
CA GLY A 288 5.39 12.24 10.14
C GLY A 288 6.68 12.49 10.95
N LEU A 289 6.84 11.85 12.11
CA LEU A 289 8.06 11.88 12.90
C LEU A 289 9.22 11.19 12.20
N GLY A 290 8.99 10.00 11.62
CA GLY A 290 9.98 9.30 10.81
C GLY A 290 10.49 10.18 9.66
N ALA A 291 9.59 10.85 8.95
CA ALA A 291 9.95 11.82 7.90
C ALA A 291 10.74 13.01 8.46
N LYS A 292 10.35 13.55 9.61
CA LYS A 292 11.07 14.64 10.26
C LYS A 292 12.50 14.26 10.66
N ILE A 293 12.69 13.07 11.22
CA ILE A 293 14.02 12.53 11.57
C ILE A 293 14.90 12.43 10.31
N CYS A 294 14.31 12.11 9.15
CA CYS A 294 15.03 12.04 7.88
C CYS A 294 15.20 13.39 7.18
N GLY A 295 14.89 14.50 7.83
CA GLY A 295 15.13 15.86 7.31
C GLY A 295 14.09 16.39 6.33
N TYR A 296 12.91 15.76 6.22
CA TYR A 296 11.81 16.30 5.41
C TYR A 296 11.24 17.58 6.01
N LYS A 297 10.81 18.50 5.15
CA LYS A 297 10.19 19.76 5.57
C LYS A 297 8.83 19.51 6.25
N PRO A 298 8.37 20.39 7.16
CA PRO A 298 7.12 20.17 7.93
C PRO A 298 5.88 19.89 7.08
N TYR A 299 5.77 20.51 5.91
CA TYR A 299 4.64 20.24 4.98
C TYR A 299 4.75 18.86 4.33
N GLN A 300 5.98 18.39 4.05
CA GLN A 300 6.22 17.04 3.52
C GLN A 300 5.93 15.98 4.58
N CYS A 301 6.35 16.20 5.84
CA CYS A 301 6.05 15.30 6.96
C CYS A 301 4.53 15.10 7.12
N ARG A 302 3.75 16.18 7.02
CA ARG A 302 2.28 16.09 7.07
C ARG A 302 1.70 15.31 5.90
N ARG A 303 2.19 15.54 4.67
CA ARG A 303 1.77 14.79 3.47
C ARG A 303 2.07 13.31 3.59
N ILE A 304 3.28 12.97 4.06
CA ILE A 304 3.72 11.59 4.26
C ILE A 304 2.87 10.92 5.34
N GLY A 305 2.71 11.56 6.51
CA GLY A 305 1.89 11.01 7.59
C GLY A 305 0.44 10.76 7.16
N VAL A 306 -0.17 11.72 6.44
CA VAL A 306 -1.55 11.58 5.94
C VAL A 306 -1.64 10.51 4.85
N GLY A 307 -0.64 10.41 3.97
CA GLY A 307 -0.61 9.38 2.93
C GLY A 307 -0.54 7.95 3.45
N MET A 308 -0.15 7.75 4.70
CA MET A 308 -0.04 6.42 5.32
C MET A 308 -1.24 6.07 6.22
N ILE A 309 -2.33 6.87 6.21
CA ILE A 309 -3.51 6.63 7.07
C ILE A 309 -4.37 5.48 6.53
N SER A 310 -4.53 5.36 5.21
CA SER A 310 -5.48 4.43 4.58
C SER A 310 -5.25 2.99 5.01
N ARG A 311 -6.34 2.31 5.31
CA ARG A 311 -6.35 0.87 5.52
C ARG A 311 -7.29 0.22 4.50
N GLY A 312 -7.00 -1.03 4.10
CA GLY A 312 -7.77 -1.73 3.08
C GLY A 312 -7.99 -3.20 3.46
N GLU A 313 -8.08 -4.02 2.44
CA GLU A 313 -8.29 -5.45 2.53
C GLU A 313 -7.26 -6.16 3.40
N VAL A 314 -6.00 -5.74 3.39
CA VAL A 314 -4.93 -6.36 4.20
C VAL A 314 -5.27 -6.35 5.70
N ALA A 315 -5.82 -5.24 6.21
CA ALA A 315 -6.23 -5.16 7.61
C ALA A 315 -7.36 -6.16 7.94
N LEU A 316 -8.31 -6.34 7.01
CA LEU A 316 -9.41 -7.31 7.17
C LEU A 316 -8.92 -8.75 7.10
N ILE A 317 -7.98 -9.05 6.18
CA ILE A 317 -7.36 -10.37 6.06
C ILE A 317 -6.60 -10.71 7.35
N VAL A 318 -5.80 -9.77 7.87
CA VAL A 318 -5.08 -9.94 9.14
C VAL A 318 -6.06 -10.19 10.29
N ALA A 319 -7.14 -9.40 10.38
CA ALA A 319 -8.16 -9.55 11.42
C ALA A 319 -8.87 -10.91 11.33
N SER A 320 -9.29 -11.33 10.12
CA SER A 320 -9.93 -12.63 9.89
C SER A 320 -9.01 -13.79 10.25
N LYS A 321 -7.73 -13.69 9.88
CA LYS A 321 -6.71 -14.70 10.24
C LYS A 321 -6.50 -14.78 11.75
N GLY A 322 -6.47 -13.63 12.43
CA GLY A 322 -6.37 -13.58 13.89
C GLY A 322 -7.59 -14.15 14.59
N ALA A 323 -8.79 -13.89 14.08
CA ALA A 323 -10.01 -14.51 14.60
C ALA A 323 -9.98 -16.04 14.45
N ALA A 324 -9.56 -16.54 13.28
CA ALA A 324 -9.42 -17.99 13.02
C ALA A 324 -8.38 -18.67 13.93
N LEU A 325 -7.32 -17.94 14.33
CA LEU A 325 -6.30 -18.41 15.26
C LEU A 325 -6.66 -18.17 16.74
N GLY A 326 -7.86 -17.67 17.05
CA GLY A 326 -8.28 -17.35 18.40
C GLY A 326 -7.52 -16.20 19.07
N MET A 327 -6.90 -15.33 18.29
CA MET A 327 -6.12 -14.17 18.75
C MET A 327 -6.95 -12.90 18.88
N MET A 328 -8.14 -12.88 18.30
CA MET A 328 -9.06 -11.75 18.33
C MET A 328 -10.48 -12.24 18.56
N GLY A 329 -11.15 -11.66 19.55
CA GLY A 329 -12.56 -11.96 19.81
C GLY A 329 -13.48 -11.38 18.74
N SER A 330 -14.61 -12.04 18.54
CA SER A 330 -15.64 -11.69 17.54
C SER A 330 -16.14 -10.24 17.68
N ALA A 331 -16.22 -9.73 18.91
CA ALA A 331 -16.65 -8.37 19.23
C ALA A 331 -15.75 -7.27 18.60
N PHE A 332 -14.49 -7.58 18.30
CA PHE A 332 -13.54 -6.62 17.73
C PHE A 332 -13.55 -6.55 16.20
N MET A 333 -14.19 -7.51 15.52
CA MET A 333 -14.23 -7.50 14.04
C MET A 333 -14.98 -6.27 13.50
N GLY A 334 -16.13 -5.94 14.06
CA GLY A 334 -16.90 -4.77 13.66
C GLY A 334 -16.12 -3.45 13.76
N PRO A 335 -15.51 -3.13 14.91
CA PRO A 335 -14.58 -2.01 15.06
C PRO A 335 -13.49 -1.94 14.00
N VAL A 336 -12.83 -3.06 13.69
CA VAL A 336 -11.79 -3.12 12.65
C VAL A 336 -12.36 -2.77 11.28
N VAL A 337 -13.49 -3.34 10.90
CA VAL A 337 -14.17 -3.02 9.62
C VAL A 337 -14.46 -1.53 9.52
N ILE A 338 -15.01 -0.91 10.57
CA ILE A 338 -15.31 0.53 10.60
C ILE A 338 -14.03 1.37 10.49
N VAL A 339 -12.95 0.99 11.17
CA VAL A 339 -11.64 1.66 11.02
C VAL A 339 -11.19 1.64 9.57
N VAL A 340 -11.28 0.49 8.89
CA VAL A 340 -10.93 0.36 7.47
C VAL A 340 -11.78 1.30 6.61
N VAL A 341 -13.10 1.26 6.75
CA VAL A 341 -14.02 2.09 5.96
C VAL A 341 -13.74 3.59 6.17
N ILE A 342 -13.67 4.03 7.42
CA ILE A 342 -13.46 5.45 7.73
C ILE A 342 -12.11 5.92 7.22
N THR A 343 -11.03 5.16 7.46
CA THR A 343 -9.69 5.57 7.01
C THR A 343 -9.57 5.58 5.49
N THR A 344 -10.23 4.67 4.79
CA THR A 344 -10.29 4.65 3.33
C THR A 344 -10.98 5.88 2.76
N ILE A 345 -12.09 6.32 3.38
CA ILE A 345 -12.84 7.50 2.92
C ILE A 345 -12.11 8.80 3.27
N ILE A 346 -11.56 8.89 4.48
CA ILE A 346 -10.92 10.11 4.97
C ILE A 346 -9.59 10.39 4.27
N THR A 347 -8.81 9.38 3.93
CA THR A 347 -7.45 9.56 3.37
C THR A 347 -7.41 10.38 2.09
N PRO A 348 -8.23 10.13 1.05
CA PRO A 348 -8.25 10.97 -0.15
C PRO A 348 -8.62 12.42 0.15
N ILE A 349 -9.54 12.65 1.08
CA ILE A 349 -9.97 13.98 1.48
C ILE A 349 -8.82 14.74 2.16
N LEU A 350 -8.17 14.11 3.14
CA LEU A 350 -7.05 14.70 3.85
C LEU A 350 -5.84 14.93 2.94
N LEU A 351 -5.55 14.00 2.01
CA LEU A 351 -4.49 14.18 1.02
C LEU A 351 -4.74 15.41 0.15
N LYS A 352 -5.95 15.61 -0.37
CA LYS A 352 -6.32 16.79 -1.13
C LYS A 352 -6.09 18.10 -0.32
N ILE A 353 -6.39 18.07 0.98
CA ILE A 353 -6.18 19.23 1.87
C ILE A 353 -4.69 19.53 2.10
N VAL A 354 -3.89 18.50 2.44
CA VAL A 354 -2.48 18.73 2.78
C VAL A 354 -1.62 19.04 1.56
N PHE A 355 -2.00 18.56 0.36
CA PHE A 355 -1.30 18.88 -0.88
C PHE A 355 -1.67 20.28 -1.46
N LYS A 356 -2.76 20.90 -1.02
CA LYS A 356 -3.05 22.30 -1.32
C LYS A 356 -2.06 23.27 -0.65
N LYS A 357 -1.49 22.89 0.49
CA LYS A 357 -0.57 23.73 1.28
C LYS A 357 0.89 23.35 0.98
N GLY A 358 1.70 24.32 0.56
CA GLY A 358 3.14 24.18 0.31
C GLY A 358 3.50 23.82 -1.13
N PRO A 359 4.77 24.01 -1.53
CA PRO A 359 5.24 23.78 -2.88
C PRO A 359 5.16 22.30 -3.26
N ASN A 360 4.85 22.03 -4.53
CA ASN A 360 4.92 20.70 -5.10
C ASN A 360 6.29 20.57 -5.74
N ASN A 361 7.25 20.00 -5.01
CA ASN A 361 8.56 19.71 -5.55
C ASN A 361 8.46 18.40 -6.35
N TYR A 362 8.25 18.52 -7.64
CA TYR A 362 8.29 17.40 -8.57
C TYR A 362 9.72 16.91 -8.74
N ILE A 363 9.87 15.61 -8.92
CA ILE A 363 11.13 15.00 -9.33
C ILE A 363 11.29 15.30 -10.82
N PRO A 364 12.37 15.98 -11.27
CA PRO A 364 12.55 16.27 -12.68
C PRO A 364 12.70 14.96 -13.47
N ASP A 365 11.97 14.83 -14.56
CA ASP A 365 12.18 13.72 -15.49
C ASP A 365 13.59 13.81 -16.06
N SER A 366 14.28 12.68 -16.19
CA SER A 366 15.67 12.63 -16.71
C SER A 366 15.81 13.23 -18.11
N GLU A 367 14.75 13.19 -18.93
CA GLU A 367 14.69 13.84 -20.24
C GLU A 367 14.57 15.36 -20.17
N SER A 368 13.85 15.91 -19.17
CA SER A 368 13.74 17.37 -19.04
C SER A 368 15.08 18.02 -18.70
N ILE A 369 15.95 17.32 -17.97
CA ILE A 369 17.30 17.80 -17.64
C ILE A 369 18.19 17.79 -18.89
N SER A 370 18.11 16.76 -19.74
CA SER A 370 18.88 16.71 -21.00
C SER A 370 18.43 17.80 -21.96
N THR A 371 17.12 18.03 -22.09
CA THR A 371 16.53 19.09 -22.92
C THR A 371 16.86 20.50 -22.39
N TYR A 372 16.94 20.69 -21.07
CA TYR A 372 17.37 21.96 -20.47
C TYR A 372 18.86 22.20 -20.70
N HIS A 373 19.73 21.20 -20.57
CA HIS A 373 21.15 21.33 -20.86
C HIS A 373 21.41 21.60 -22.34
N THR A 374 20.65 20.99 -23.26
CA THR A 374 20.74 21.26 -24.71
C THR A 374 20.29 22.69 -25.02
N LYS A 375 19.14 23.15 -24.46
CA LYS A 375 18.67 24.53 -24.61
C LYS A 375 19.61 25.56 -24.03
N ILE A 376 20.24 25.31 -22.90
CA ILE A 376 21.24 26.20 -22.29
C ILE A 376 22.53 26.20 -23.12
N GLY A 377 22.94 25.05 -23.70
CA GLY A 377 24.05 24.92 -24.60
C GLY A 377 23.84 25.71 -25.87
N ASP A 378 22.65 25.64 -26.48
CA ASP A 378 22.28 26.39 -27.68
C ASP A 378 22.13 27.89 -27.40
N LEU A 379 21.61 28.31 -26.27
CA LEU A 379 21.57 29.71 -25.83
C LEU A 379 22.97 30.28 -25.59
N ARG A 380 23.92 29.52 -25.06
CA ARG A 380 25.31 29.94 -24.92
C ARG A 380 26.01 30.09 -26.25
N LYS A 381 25.77 29.19 -27.21
CA LYS A 381 26.32 29.31 -28.57
C LYS A 381 25.77 30.53 -29.33
N ASN A 382 24.50 30.88 -29.09
CA ASN A 382 23.89 32.06 -29.77
C ASN A 382 24.20 33.39 -29.09
N LEU A 383 24.70 33.41 -27.83
CA LEU A 383 25.06 34.64 -27.11
C LEU A 383 26.57 34.95 -27.13
N PHE A 384 27.42 33.97 -27.43
CA PHE A 384 28.86 34.11 -27.32
C PHE A 384 29.61 33.53 -28.53
N GLY A 385 28.93 33.16 -29.60
CA GLY A 385 29.45 32.84 -30.94
C GLY A 385 29.00 33.91 -31.92
#